data_c9230d1518873ca354ad1d232eecbde5
#
_entry.id   c9230d1518873ca354ad1d232eecbde5
#
_cell.length_a   1.000
_cell.length_b   1.000
_cell.length_c   1.000
_cell.angle_alpha   90.00
_cell.angle_beta   90.00
_cell.angle_gamma   90.00
#
_symmetry.space_group_name_H-M   'P 1'
#
loop_
_entity.id
_entity.type
_entity.pdbx_description
1 polymer ?
#
loop_
_entity_poly.entity_id
_entity_poly.type
_entity_poly.pdbx_seq_one_letter_code
_entity_poly.pdbx_strand_id
1 'polypeptide(L)'
;MVKFNKYFFEEKVIMNRFSKSAFARFFTEFPKLLIAQLINAGVFALFTAIFVLIGYITGFNNIIVWCLGIIPSMPFFAGLVMIIRKIGIEKKEVPVVKTYFNAVKENFKAFLLHGVVTYAIVACSVFAMMYYFSLMSESLVYGSMLTVYVLFSLILTSMMFYVPIMSVTYELKIWDIYKNSFILVFGNILKNIFAMLLFIAVSLCFILWIAAAEGVMLVIAIIAAVIFYPLISTYGVNAIIAKGLQENVGSFTGSSAYVDKEFEEKVEKIVEQQAVERADSNSDYVFVNGKMIKNEANTKSIEKTGK
;
A
#
# COMPACT_ATOMS: atom_id res chain seq x y z
N MET A 1 34.35 -6.90 0.86
CA MET A 1 33.45 -7.21 2.00
C MET A 1 33.04 -5.98 2.83
N VAL A 2 33.83 -4.93 2.94
CA VAL A 2 33.52 -3.73 3.77
C VAL A 2 32.45 -2.79 3.18
N LYS A 3 32.27 -2.75 1.84
CA LYS A 3 31.25 -1.88 1.19
C LYS A 3 29.81 -2.36 1.37
N PHE A 4 29.57 -3.67 1.45
CA PHE A 4 28.25 -4.26 1.65
C PHE A 4 27.65 -3.89 3.02
N ASN A 5 28.50 -3.76 4.04
CA ASN A 5 28.09 -3.45 5.41
C ASN A 5 27.64 -1.99 5.58
N LYS A 6 28.19 -1.04 4.80
CA LYS A 6 27.86 0.39 4.91
C LYS A 6 26.47 0.69 4.32
N TYR A 7 26.14 0.09 3.17
CA TYR A 7 24.79 0.22 2.59
C TYR A 7 23.73 -0.41 3.49
N PHE A 8 24.02 -1.56 4.09
CA PHE A 8 23.10 -2.25 5.01
C PHE A 8 22.87 -1.44 6.30
N PHE A 9 23.88 -0.69 6.77
CA PHE A 9 23.77 0.14 7.97
C PHE A 9 23.03 1.46 7.69
N GLU A 10 23.28 2.10 6.55
CA GLU A 10 22.56 3.31 6.13
C GLU A 10 21.09 3.00 5.83
N GLU A 11 20.80 1.88 5.17
CA GLU A 11 19.43 1.38 4.94
C GLU A 11 18.69 1.11 6.26
N LYS A 12 19.38 0.52 7.24
CA LYS A 12 18.82 0.25 8.57
C LYS A 12 18.55 1.52 9.38
N VAL A 13 19.40 2.54 9.25
CA VAL A 13 19.22 3.86 9.90
C VAL A 13 18.10 4.65 9.24
N ILE A 14 17.99 4.62 7.92
CA ILE A 14 16.91 5.24 7.16
C ILE A 14 15.57 4.57 7.52
N MET A 15 15.51 3.24 7.55
CA MET A 15 14.31 2.48 7.88
C MET A 15 13.84 2.67 9.33
N ASN A 16 14.76 2.83 10.29
CA ASN A 16 14.40 3.10 11.70
C ASN A 16 13.84 4.53 11.89
N ARG A 17 14.25 5.49 11.06
CA ARG A 17 13.61 6.82 10.97
C ARG A 17 12.22 6.75 10.32
N PHE A 18 11.99 5.84 9.38
CA PHE A 18 10.68 5.66 8.73
C PHE A 18 9.59 5.25 9.71
N SER A 19 9.84 4.25 10.57
CA SER A 19 8.81 3.73 11.47
C SER A 19 8.41 4.71 12.58
N LYS A 20 9.37 5.42 13.15
CA LYS A 20 9.13 6.40 14.24
C LYS A 20 8.40 7.68 13.78
N SER A 21 8.39 7.98 12.48
CA SER A 21 7.81 9.22 11.94
C SER A 21 6.47 9.03 11.23
N ALA A 22 6.02 7.79 10.97
CA ALA A 22 4.77 7.53 10.23
C ALA A 22 3.55 8.05 10.99
N PHE A 23 3.49 7.83 12.30
CA PHE A 23 2.39 8.32 13.14
C PHE A 23 2.35 9.86 13.20
N ALA A 24 3.48 10.50 13.46
CA ALA A 24 3.55 11.97 13.47
C ALA A 24 3.17 12.58 12.12
N ARG A 25 3.58 11.93 11.03
CA ARG A 25 3.23 12.34 9.67
C ARG A 25 1.75 12.22 9.34
N PHE A 26 1.05 11.24 9.87
CA PHE A 26 -0.39 11.17 9.72
C PHE A 26 -1.06 12.48 10.13
N PHE A 27 -0.67 13.05 11.28
CA PHE A 27 -1.25 14.29 11.78
C PHE A 27 -0.76 15.53 11.02
N THR A 28 0.51 15.61 10.68
CA THR A 28 1.05 16.77 9.93
C THR A 28 0.51 16.85 8.51
N GLU A 29 0.33 15.70 7.84
CA GLU A 29 -0.17 15.62 6.47
C GLU A 29 -1.69 15.32 6.41
N PHE A 30 -2.34 15.26 7.56
CA PHE A 30 -3.77 14.92 7.66
C PHE A 30 -4.68 15.70 6.70
N PRO A 31 -4.54 17.02 6.51
CA PRO A 31 -5.37 17.75 5.56
C PRO A 31 -5.25 17.24 4.12
N LYS A 32 -4.04 16.90 3.68
CA LYS A 32 -3.78 16.35 2.34
C LYS A 32 -4.34 14.94 2.18
N LEU A 33 -4.17 14.11 3.20
CA LEU A 33 -4.72 12.75 3.24
C LEU A 33 -6.25 12.78 3.27
N LEU A 34 -6.83 13.72 4.01
CA LEU A 34 -8.28 13.90 4.10
C LEU A 34 -8.88 14.33 2.75
N ILE A 35 -8.22 15.21 1.98
CA ILE A 35 -8.68 15.58 0.63
C ILE A 35 -8.78 14.33 -0.26
N ALA A 36 -7.75 13.49 -0.29
CA ALA A 36 -7.77 12.26 -1.07
C ALA A 36 -8.88 11.30 -0.62
N GLN A 37 -9.09 11.20 0.70
CA GLN A 37 -10.14 10.36 1.27
C GLN A 37 -11.55 10.91 0.99
N LEU A 38 -11.76 12.21 1.03
CA LEU A 38 -13.06 12.80 0.71
C LEU A 38 -13.47 12.52 -0.75
N ILE A 39 -12.53 12.57 -1.70
CA ILE A 39 -12.79 12.17 -3.09
C ILE A 39 -13.18 10.69 -3.14
N ASN A 40 -12.40 9.80 -2.50
CA ASN A 40 -12.67 8.37 -2.45
C ASN A 40 -14.01 8.06 -1.79
N ALA A 41 -14.30 8.68 -0.63
CA ALA A 41 -15.54 8.50 0.11
C ALA A 41 -16.77 8.97 -0.68
N GLY A 42 -16.67 10.11 -1.36
CA GLY A 42 -17.73 10.63 -2.22
C GLY A 42 -18.09 9.69 -3.36
N VAL A 43 -17.07 9.13 -4.03
CA VAL A 43 -17.27 8.15 -5.11
C VAL A 43 -17.86 6.84 -4.57
N PHE A 44 -17.34 6.36 -3.44
CA PHE A 44 -17.87 5.13 -2.80
C PHE A 44 -19.34 5.32 -2.38
N ALA A 45 -19.67 6.44 -1.74
CA ALA A 45 -21.04 6.76 -1.34
C ALA A 45 -21.98 6.85 -2.54
N LEU A 46 -21.53 7.48 -3.65
CA LEU A 46 -22.30 7.60 -4.88
C LEU A 46 -22.65 6.21 -5.47
N PHE A 47 -21.66 5.34 -5.66
CA PHE A 47 -21.90 4.01 -6.22
C PHE A 47 -22.72 3.13 -5.27
N THR A 48 -22.46 3.21 -3.96
CA THR A 48 -23.27 2.49 -2.97
C THR A 48 -24.73 2.96 -3.02
N ALA A 49 -24.99 4.26 -3.09
CA ALA A 49 -26.35 4.80 -3.20
C ALA A 49 -27.06 4.32 -4.48
N ILE A 50 -26.35 4.23 -5.61
CA ILE A 50 -26.90 3.68 -6.86
C ILE A 50 -27.35 2.23 -6.65
N PHE A 51 -26.51 1.37 -6.05
CA PHE A 51 -26.87 -0.03 -5.84
C PHE A 51 -27.94 -0.22 -4.75
N VAL A 52 -27.99 0.63 -3.73
CA VAL A 52 -29.12 0.67 -2.78
C VAL A 52 -30.43 0.99 -3.50
N LEU A 53 -30.42 1.99 -4.39
CA LEU A 53 -31.59 2.35 -5.19
C LEU A 53 -32.00 1.22 -6.13
N ILE A 54 -31.06 0.56 -6.83
CA ILE A 54 -31.32 -0.61 -7.66
C ILE A 54 -31.93 -1.73 -6.81
N GLY A 55 -31.38 -2.02 -5.65
CA GLY A 55 -31.90 -3.02 -4.71
C GLY A 55 -33.34 -2.73 -4.29
N TYR A 56 -33.65 -1.47 -4.03
CA TYR A 56 -34.99 -1.02 -3.68
C TYR A 56 -35.98 -1.20 -4.85
N ILE A 57 -35.60 -0.76 -6.06
CA ILE A 57 -36.45 -0.85 -7.26
C ILE A 57 -36.70 -2.31 -7.67
N THR A 58 -35.68 -3.17 -7.56
CA THR A 58 -35.77 -4.58 -7.98
C THR A 58 -36.35 -5.51 -6.91
N GLY A 59 -36.54 -5.03 -5.69
CA GLY A 59 -36.96 -5.85 -4.56
C GLY A 59 -35.82 -6.67 -3.92
N PHE A 60 -34.59 -6.62 -4.43
CA PHE A 60 -33.41 -7.29 -3.87
C PHE A 60 -32.67 -6.40 -2.87
N ASN A 61 -33.39 -5.83 -1.93
CA ASN A 61 -32.83 -4.86 -0.97
C ASN A 61 -32.08 -5.55 0.17
N ASN A 62 -30.82 -5.88 -0.06
CA ASN A 62 -29.94 -6.51 0.93
C ASN A 62 -28.50 -6.01 0.82
N ILE A 63 -27.72 -6.25 1.88
CA ILE A 63 -26.34 -5.77 2.00
C ILE A 63 -25.40 -6.29 0.89
N ILE A 64 -25.63 -7.48 0.35
CA ILE A 64 -24.82 -8.06 -0.74
C ILE A 64 -25.00 -7.23 -2.01
N VAL A 65 -26.21 -6.82 -2.33
CA VAL A 65 -26.49 -5.92 -3.47
C VAL A 65 -25.88 -4.55 -3.24
N TRP A 66 -25.97 -4.00 -2.04
CA TRP A 66 -25.37 -2.69 -1.74
C TRP A 66 -23.84 -2.71 -1.86
N CYS A 67 -23.20 -3.81 -1.47
CA CYS A 67 -21.76 -4.01 -1.62
C CYS A 67 -21.27 -4.08 -3.07
N LEU A 68 -22.15 -4.25 -4.08
CA LEU A 68 -21.77 -4.14 -5.50
C LEU A 68 -21.13 -2.78 -5.83
N GLY A 69 -21.43 -1.74 -5.07
CA GLY A 69 -20.80 -0.43 -5.18
C GLY A 69 -19.27 -0.45 -4.98
N ILE A 70 -18.72 -1.48 -4.34
CA ILE A 70 -17.28 -1.68 -4.18
C ILE A 70 -16.61 -1.80 -5.56
N ILE A 71 -17.21 -2.53 -6.50
CA ILE A 71 -16.60 -2.81 -7.80
C ILE A 71 -16.25 -1.51 -8.56
N PRO A 72 -17.21 -0.62 -8.88
CA PRO A 72 -16.90 0.61 -9.61
C PRO A 72 -16.18 1.68 -8.77
N SER A 73 -16.22 1.61 -7.44
CA SER A 73 -15.49 2.54 -6.58
C SER A 73 -14.01 2.18 -6.39
N MET A 74 -13.65 0.90 -6.55
CA MET A 74 -12.30 0.41 -6.29
C MET A 74 -11.19 1.12 -7.11
N PRO A 75 -11.37 1.48 -8.40
CA PRO A 75 -10.38 2.28 -9.15
C PRO A 75 -10.02 3.59 -8.46
N PHE A 76 -10.94 4.23 -7.78
CA PHE A 76 -10.70 5.49 -7.05
C PHE A 76 -9.93 5.25 -5.75
N PHE A 77 -10.04 4.07 -5.16
CA PHE A 77 -9.21 3.67 -4.03
C PHE A 77 -7.71 3.61 -4.38
N ALA A 78 -7.34 3.36 -5.67
CA ALA A 78 -5.97 3.47 -6.14
C ALA A 78 -5.37 4.87 -5.87
N GLY A 79 -6.18 5.92 -6.07
CA GLY A 79 -5.77 7.30 -5.78
C GLY A 79 -5.44 7.51 -4.32
N LEU A 80 -6.29 7.04 -3.40
CA LEU A 80 -6.05 7.11 -1.96
C LEU A 80 -4.77 6.37 -1.55
N VAL A 81 -4.60 5.13 -2.01
CA VAL A 81 -3.42 4.30 -1.71
C VAL A 81 -2.14 4.97 -2.20
N MET A 82 -2.15 5.55 -3.43
CA MET A 82 -1.02 6.28 -3.98
C MET A 82 -0.65 7.51 -3.14
N ILE A 83 -1.64 8.30 -2.69
CA ILE A 83 -1.40 9.48 -1.84
C ILE A 83 -0.84 9.05 -0.48
N ILE A 84 -1.41 8.03 0.16
CA ILE A 84 -0.90 7.47 1.42
C ILE A 84 0.55 7.02 1.24
N ARG A 85 0.88 6.33 0.15
CA ARG A 85 2.22 5.90 -0.15
C ARG A 85 3.18 7.09 -0.30
N LYS A 86 2.88 8.01 -1.22
CA LYS A 86 3.80 9.12 -1.54
C LYS A 86 3.99 10.09 -0.37
N ILE A 87 2.91 10.55 0.24
CA ILE A 87 2.96 11.54 1.32
C ILE A 87 3.27 10.87 2.66
N GLY A 88 2.57 9.81 3.01
CA GLY A 88 2.67 9.16 4.33
C GLY A 88 3.96 8.36 4.50
N ILE A 89 4.31 7.54 3.51
CA ILE A 89 5.41 6.57 3.61
C ILE A 89 6.70 7.11 2.99
N GLU A 90 6.68 7.55 1.72
CA GLU A 90 7.86 8.03 0.99
C GLU A 90 8.28 9.46 1.36
N LYS A 91 7.42 10.19 2.05
CA LYS A 91 7.66 11.59 2.50
C LYS A 91 7.88 12.57 1.34
N LYS A 92 7.24 12.33 0.21
CA LYS A 92 7.31 13.20 -0.97
C LYS A 92 6.18 14.23 -0.94
N GLU A 93 6.49 15.47 -1.26
CA GLU A 93 5.46 16.47 -1.51
C GLU A 93 4.94 16.33 -2.94
N VAL A 94 3.62 16.16 -3.07
CA VAL A 94 2.97 15.98 -4.36
C VAL A 94 1.65 16.77 -4.43
N PRO A 95 1.24 17.25 -5.62
CA PRO A 95 -0.07 17.86 -5.80
C PRO A 95 -1.15 16.77 -5.67
N VAL A 96 -1.88 16.78 -4.55
CA VAL A 96 -2.79 15.70 -4.11
C VAL A 96 -3.78 15.32 -5.20
N VAL A 97 -4.57 16.28 -5.71
CA VAL A 97 -5.65 16.01 -6.67
C VAL A 97 -5.12 15.46 -7.98
N LYS A 98 -4.06 16.07 -8.55
CA LYS A 98 -3.44 15.63 -9.79
C LYS A 98 -2.87 14.21 -9.65
N THR A 99 -2.13 13.95 -8.56
CA THR A 99 -1.53 12.64 -8.30
C THR A 99 -2.60 11.58 -8.06
N TYR A 100 -3.68 11.92 -7.35
CA TYR A 100 -4.82 11.05 -7.12
C TYR A 100 -5.44 10.57 -8.45
N PHE A 101 -5.86 11.50 -9.32
CA PHE A 101 -6.52 11.13 -10.58
C PHE A 101 -5.58 10.47 -11.59
N ASN A 102 -4.29 10.80 -11.59
CA ASN A 102 -3.30 10.07 -12.39
C ASN A 102 -3.22 8.61 -11.94
N ALA A 103 -3.13 8.34 -10.63
CA ALA A 103 -3.09 6.98 -10.11
C ALA A 103 -4.38 6.20 -10.44
N VAL A 104 -5.56 6.84 -10.37
CA VAL A 104 -6.83 6.24 -10.80
C VAL A 104 -6.74 5.84 -12.27
N LYS A 105 -6.29 6.74 -13.16
CA LYS A 105 -6.22 6.49 -14.61
C LYS A 105 -5.25 5.36 -14.94
N GLU A 106 -4.05 5.38 -14.36
CA GLU A 106 -2.99 4.40 -14.62
C GLU A 106 -3.37 3.00 -14.13
N ASN A 107 -4.08 2.91 -12.99
CA ASN A 107 -4.40 1.64 -12.35
C ASN A 107 -5.86 1.19 -12.53
N PHE A 108 -6.64 1.88 -13.37
CA PHE A 108 -8.09 1.68 -13.48
C PHE A 108 -8.49 0.21 -13.69
N LYS A 109 -7.90 -0.45 -14.70
CA LYS A 109 -8.25 -1.83 -15.05
C LYS A 109 -7.87 -2.83 -13.95
N ALA A 110 -6.69 -2.66 -13.36
CA ALA A 110 -6.21 -3.53 -12.29
C ALA A 110 -7.12 -3.41 -11.05
N PHE A 111 -7.43 -2.17 -10.64
CA PHE A 111 -8.29 -1.96 -9.47
C PHE A 111 -9.76 -2.32 -9.72
N LEU A 112 -10.26 -2.23 -10.94
CA LEU A 112 -11.60 -2.75 -11.26
C LEU A 112 -11.67 -4.27 -11.00
N LEU A 113 -10.64 -5.01 -11.41
CA LEU A 113 -10.57 -6.45 -11.12
C LEU A 113 -10.39 -6.70 -9.61
N HIS A 114 -9.55 -5.92 -8.91
CA HIS A 114 -9.44 -5.99 -7.45
C HIS A 114 -10.78 -5.72 -6.77
N GLY A 115 -11.62 -4.83 -7.34
CA GLY A 115 -12.97 -4.57 -6.88
C GLY A 115 -13.86 -5.79 -6.96
N VAL A 116 -13.82 -6.52 -8.09
CA VAL A 116 -14.56 -7.78 -8.25
C VAL A 116 -14.12 -8.83 -7.22
N VAL A 117 -12.80 -9.00 -7.03
CA VAL A 117 -12.26 -9.95 -6.04
C VAL A 117 -12.65 -9.54 -4.62
N THR A 118 -12.50 -8.25 -4.29
CA THR A 118 -12.88 -7.73 -2.95
C THR A 118 -14.37 -7.92 -2.70
N TYR A 119 -15.22 -7.60 -3.68
CA TYR A 119 -16.65 -7.84 -3.56
C TYR A 119 -16.97 -9.33 -3.33
N ALA A 120 -16.36 -10.23 -4.10
CA ALA A 120 -16.56 -11.67 -3.93
C ALA A 120 -16.15 -12.14 -2.51
N ILE A 121 -15.00 -11.68 -2.01
CA ILE A 121 -14.56 -11.98 -0.64
C ILE A 121 -15.58 -11.47 0.38
N VAL A 122 -16.02 -10.21 0.27
CA VAL A 122 -16.99 -9.61 1.21
C VAL A 122 -18.32 -10.34 1.15
N ALA A 123 -18.88 -10.55 -0.05
CA ALA A 123 -20.17 -11.22 -0.23
C ALA A 123 -20.15 -12.66 0.31
N CYS A 124 -19.12 -13.45 -0.03
CA CYS A 124 -18.95 -14.80 0.50
C CYS A 124 -18.77 -14.78 2.03
N SER A 125 -18.04 -13.78 2.56
CA SER A 125 -17.82 -13.66 4.00
C SER A 125 -19.10 -13.36 4.76
N VAL A 126 -19.88 -12.40 4.28
CA VAL A 126 -21.17 -12.05 4.90
C VAL A 126 -22.11 -13.26 4.87
N PHE A 127 -22.24 -13.90 3.70
CA PHE A 127 -23.11 -15.07 3.54
C PHE A 127 -22.68 -16.23 4.45
N ALA A 128 -21.40 -16.61 4.41
CA ALA A 128 -20.90 -17.75 5.20
C ALA A 128 -21.01 -17.49 6.70
N MET A 129 -20.66 -16.27 7.15
CA MET A 129 -20.81 -15.92 8.57
C MET A 129 -22.27 -15.96 9.03
N MET A 130 -23.19 -15.38 8.27
CA MET A 130 -24.63 -15.42 8.60
C MET A 130 -25.14 -16.86 8.64
N TYR A 131 -24.81 -17.68 7.64
CA TYR A 131 -25.27 -19.05 7.53
C TYR A 131 -24.74 -19.94 8.65
N TYR A 132 -23.41 -20.00 8.84
CA TYR A 132 -22.85 -20.86 9.87
C TYR A 132 -23.14 -20.37 11.28
N PHE A 133 -23.22 -19.05 11.49
CA PHE A 133 -23.58 -18.49 12.79
C PHE A 133 -25.02 -18.84 13.19
N SER A 134 -25.97 -18.84 12.25
CA SER A 134 -27.37 -19.21 12.54
C SER A 134 -27.54 -20.69 12.91
N LEU A 135 -26.67 -21.56 12.41
CA LEU A 135 -26.73 -23.01 12.61
C LEU A 135 -25.78 -23.54 13.71
N MET A 136 -24.91 -22.69 14.26
CA MET A 136 -23.86 -23.14 15.19
C MET A 136 -24.41 -23.77 16.49
N SER A 137 -25.63 -23.42 16.88
CA SER A 137 -26.33 -24.01 18.03
C SER A 137 -26.89 -25.41 17.75
N GLU A 138 -27.09 -25.78 16.51
CA GLU A 138 -27.67 -27.06 16.11
C GLU A 138 -26.64 -28.21 16.11
N SER A 139 -25.40 -27.91 15.77
CA SER A 139 -24.33 -28.93 15.71
C SER A 139 -22.95 -28.33 15.84
N LEU A 140 -22.07 -29.05 16.56
CA LEU A 140 -20.62 -28.72 16.68
C LEU A 140 -19.93 -28.62 15.30
N VAL A 141 -20.43 -29.34 14.30
CA VAL A 141 -19.91 -29.30 12.92
C VAL A 141 -20.03 -27.90 12.33
N TYR A 142 -21.17 -27.22 12.49
CA TYR A 142 -21.34 -25.87 11.97
C TYR A 142 -20.45 -24.84 12.69
N GLY A 143 -20.26 -24.99 13.99
CA GLY A 143 -19.31 -24.17 14.75
C GLY A 143 -17.86 -24.38 14.30
N SER A 144 -17.47 -25.61 14.01
CA SER A 144 -16.14 -25.94 13.46
C SER A 144 -15.94 -25.34 12.07
N MET A 145 -16.95 -25.44 11.18
CA MET A 145 -16.91 -24.83 9.85
C MET A 145 -16.82 -23.30 9.92
N LEU A 146 -17.54 -22.66 10.83
CA LEU A 146 -17.43 -21.22 11.07
C LEU A 146 -15.99 -20.84 11.46
N THR A 147 -15.38 -21.61 12.39
CA THR A 147 -14.00 -21.36 12.82
C THR A 147 -13.01 -21.45 11.67
N VAL A 148 -13.07 -22.53 10.87
CA VAL A 148 -12.22 -22.68 9.68
C VAL A 148 -12.42 -21.54 8.69
N TYR A 149 -13.67 -21.15 8.47
CA TYR A 149 -13.99 -20.05 7.58
C TYR A 149 -13.43 -18.70 8.08
N VAL A 150 -13.55 -18.41 9.38
CA VAL A 150 -12.97 -17.20 9.97
C VAL A 150 -11.45 -17.15 9.77
N LEU A 151 -10.74 -18.26 10.04
CA LEU A 151 -9.29 -18.35 9.82
C LEU A 151 -8.92 -18.11 8.35
N PHE A 152 -9.67 -18.70 7.42
CA PHE A 152 -9.47 -18.47 5.99
C PHE A 152 -9.72 -17.01 5.59
N SER A 153 -10.78 -16.39 6.12
CA SER A 153 -11.09 -14.97 5.89
C SER A 153 -9.99 -14.03 6.40
N LEU A 154 -9.34 -14.35 7.53
CA LEU A 154 -8.19 -13.59 8.04
C LEU A 154 -7.00 -13.64 7.08
N ILE A 155 -6.73 -14.80 6.47
CA ILE A 155 -5.67 -14.94 5.45
C ILE A 155 -6.01 -14.10 4.22
N LEU A 156 -7.24 -14.20 3.69
CA LEU A 156 -7.67 -13.42 2.53
C LEU A 156 -7.62 -11.91 2.81
N THR A 157 -8.06 -11.47 3.97
CA THR A 157 -7.99 -10.05 4.39
C THR A 157 -6.54 -9.57 4.46
N SER A 158 -5.63 -10.39 5.03
CA SER A 158 -4.20 -10.07 5.07
C SER A 158 -3.59 -9.96 3.67
N MET A 159 -4.00 -10.79 2.71
CA MET A 159 -3.60 -10.65 1.31
C MET A 159 -4.05 -9.30 0.73
N MET A 160 -5.29 -8.89 1.02
CA MET A 160 -5.85 -7.63 0.53
C MET A 160 -5.20 -6.39 1.14
N PHE A 161 -4.39 -6.50 2.19
CA PHE A 161 -3.54 -5.41 2.65
C PHE A 161 -2.40 -5.10 1.67
N TYR A 162 -1.85 -6.13 1.03
CA TYR A 162 -0.72 -5.99 0.10
C TYR A 162 -1.15 -5.67 -1.33
N VAL A 163 -2.27 -6.22 -1.80
CA VAL A 163 -2.72 -6.10 -3.19
C VAL A 163 -2.79 -4.64 -3.67
N PRO A 164 -3.47 -3.71 -2.99
CA PRO A 164 -3.59 -2.34 -3.47
C PRO A 164 -2.26 -1.59 -3.50
N ILE A 165 -1.43 -1.74 -2.45
CA ILE A 165 -0.15 -1.04 -2.39
C ILE A 165 0.85 -1.60 -3.41
N MET A 166 0.86 -2.92 -3.63
CA MET A 166 1.69 -3.53 -4.66
C MET A 166 1.30 -3.07 -6.05
N SER A 167 0.00 -2.97 -6.32
CA SER A 167 -0.52 -2.55 -7.64
C SER A 167 -0.15 -1.11 -8.01
N VAL A 168 -0.09 -0.19 -7.02
CA VAL A 168 0.33 1.20 -7.27
C VAL A 168 1.84 1.40 -7.17
N THR A 169 2.58 0.38 -6.70
CA THR A 169 4.02 0.51 -6.42
C THR A 169 4.87 -0.17 -7.49
N TYR A 170 4.43 -1.33 -7.99
CA TYR A 170 5.22 -2.20 -8.83
C TYR A 170 4.50 -2.48 -10.15
N GLU A 171 5.25 -2.50 -11.25
CA GLU A 171 4.76 -2.91 -12.58
C GLU A 171 4.72 -4.44 -12.68
N LEU A 172 3.84 -5.08 -11.92
CA LEU A 172 3.67 -6.53 -11.89
C LEU A 172 2.39 -6.94 -12.63
N LYS A 173 2.40 -8.16 -13.19
CA LYS A 173 1.17 -8.79 -13.67
C LYS A 173 0.22 -9.03 -12.49
N ILE A 174 -1.07 -8.90 -12.73
CA ILE A 174 -2.10 -9.04 -11.68
C ILE A 174 -1.96 -10.37 -10.93
N TRP A 175 -1.68 -11.47 -11.63
CA TRP A 175 -1.47 -12.79 -11.02
C TRP A 175 -0.25 -12.81 -10.07
N ASP A 176 0.83 -12.14 -10.46
CA ASP A 176 2.04 -12.06 -9.63
C ASP A 176 1.80 -11.20 -8.37
N ILE A 177 0.94 -10.18 -8.46
CA ILE A 177 0.52 -9.39 -7.29
C ILE A 177 -0.19 -10.29 -6.27
N TYR A 178 -1.17 -11.09 -6.68
CA TYR A 178 -1.89 -11.99 -5.77
C TYR A 178 -0.99 -13.08 -5.21
N LYS A 179 -0.14 -13.70 -6.05
CA LYS A 179 0.82 -14.71 -5.64
C LYS A 179 1.82 -14.16 -4.61
N ASN A 180 2.39 -13.00 -4.87
CA ASN A 180 3.33 -12.36 -3.96
C ASN A 180 2.64 -11.89 -2.68
N SER A 181 1.41 -11.39 -2.76
CA SER A 181 0.61 -11.02 -1.58
C SER A 181 0.38 -12.24 -0.68
N PHE A 182 0.06 -13.41 -1.25
CA PHE A 182 -0.08 -14.65 -0.50
C PHE A 182 1.22 -15.06 0.20
N ILE A 183 2.35 -15.02 -0.51
CA ILE A 183 3.68 -15.33 0.07
C ILE A 183 4.03 -14.36 1.21
N LEU A 184 3.73 -13.06 1.05
CA LEU A 184 4.01 -12.05 2.06
C LEU A 184 3.15 -12.19 3.32
N VAL A 185 1.96 -12.80 3.23
CA VAL A 185 1.15 -13.11 4.43
C VAL A 185 1.92 -14.02 5.38
N PHE A 186 2.59 -15.04 4.86
CA PHE A 186 3.37 -15.97 5.68
C PHE A 186 4.81 -15.50 5.93
N GLY A 187 5.41 -14.80 4.95
CA GLY A 187 6.78 -14.27 5.08
C GLY A 187 6.93 -13.15 6.12
N ASN A 188 5.87 -12.41 6.40
CA ASN A 188 5.86 -11.29 7.37
C ASN A 188 4.82 -11.50 8.49
N ILE A 189 4.68 -12.71 9.00
CA ILE A 189 3.58 -13.10 9.90
C ILE A 189 3.38 -12.16 11.10
N LEU A 190 4.45 -11.72 11.77
CA LEU A 190 4.34 -10.80 12.91
C LEU A 190 3.80 -9.44 12.49
N LYS A 191 4.28 -8.87 11.38
CA LYS A 191 3.77 -7.58 10.87
C LYS A 191 2.31 -7.70 10.45
N ASN A 192 1.92 -8.84 9.87
CA ASN A 192 0.55 -9.10 9.47
C ASN A 192 -0.39 -9.27 10.67
N ILE A 193 0.06 -9.92 11.75
CA ILE A 193 -0.70 -9.98 13.00
C ILE A 193 -0.93 -8.57 13.56
N PHE A 194 0.09 -7.71 13.62
CA PHE A 194 -0.07 -6.33 14.09
C PHE A 194 -0.98 -5.50 13.17
N ALA A 195 -0.85 -5.65 11.85
CA ALA A 195 -1.70 -4.97 10.88
C ALA A 195 -3.16 -5.43 11.01
N MET A 196 -3.39 -6.73 11.22
CA MET A 196 -4.71 -7.31 11.43
C MET A 196 -5.32 -6.85 12.76
N LEU A 197 -4.55 -6.84 13.85
CA LEU A 197 -5.01 -6.33 15.15
C LEU A 197 -5.42 -4.86 15.06
N LEU A 198 -4.61 -4.02 14.38
CA LEU A 198 -4.97 -2.63 14.13
C LEU A 198 -6.26 -2.52 13.31
N PHE A 199 -6.37 -3.29 12.23
CA PHE A 199 -7.55 -3.29 11.36
C PHE A 199 -8.81 -3.70 12.13
N ILE A 200 -8.75 -4.77 12.93
CA ILE A 200 -9.85 -5.24 13.76
C ILE A 200 -10.20 -4.19 14.83
N ALA A 201 -9.21 -3.60 15.51
CA ALA A 201 -9.45 -2.60 16.54
C ALA A 201 -10.16 -1.37 15.98
N VAL A 202 -9.68 -0.84 14.84
CA VAL A 202 -10.34 0.30 14.16
C VAL A 202 -11.75 -0.07 13.71
N SER A 203 -11.94 -1.28 13.13
CA SER A 203 -13.25 -1.77 12.70
C SER A 203 -14.23 -1.87 13.89
N LEU A 204 -13.80 -2.45 15.00
CA LEU A 204 -14.62 -2.56 16.22
C LEU A 204 -15.00 -1.20 16.78
N CYS A 205 -14.09 -0.23 16.82
CA CYS A 205 -14.40 1.13 17.27
C CYS A 205 -15.57 1.74 16.47
N PHE A 206 -15.53 1.66 15.13
CA PHE A 206 -16.61 2.21 14.30
C PHE A 206 -17.89 1.39 14.38
N ILE A 207 -17.81 0.05 14.41
CA ILE A 207 -18.99 -0.82 14.57
C ILE A 207 -19.70 -0.56 15.89
N LEU A 208 -18.95 -0.50 16.99
CA LEU A 208 -19.53 -0.23 18.32
C LEU A 208 -20.12 1.18 18.40
N TRP A 209 -19.46 2.17 17.79
CA TRP A 209 -20.01 3.53 17.73
C TRP A 209 -21.33 3.57 16.95
N ILE A 210 -21.41 2.95 15.77
CA ILE A 210 -22.63 2.87 14.97
C ILE A 210 -23.72 2.10 15.73
N ALA A 211 -23.37 0.97 16.38
CA ALA A 211 -24.31 0.16 17.13
C ALA A 211 -24.90 0.87 18.39
N ALA A 212 -24.11 1.76 19.00
CA ALA A 212 -24.53 2.53 20.18
C ALA A 212 -25.21 3.86 19.83
N ALA A 213 -25.19 4.29 18.56
CA ALA A 213 -25.70 5.59 18.14
C ALA A 213 -27.17 5.50 17.72
N GLU A 214 -27.96 6.50 18.08
CA GLU A 214 -29.38 6.61 17.72
C GLU A 214 -29.69 7.98 17.08
N GLY A 215 -30.76 8.05 16.30
CA GLY A 215 -31.23 9.30 15.68
C GLY A 215 -30.15 10.03 14.85
N VAL A 216 -29.94 11.29 15.14
CA VAL A 216 -28.96 12.14 14.44
C VAL A 216 -27.52 11.61 14.66
N MET A 217 -27.22 11.07 15.85
CA MET A 217 -25.89 10.52 16.14
C MET A 217 -25.56 9.30 15.28
N LEU A 218 -26.54 8.50 14.89
CA LEU A 218 -26.35 7.39 13.96
C LEU A 218 -25.91 7.90 12.57
N VAL A 219 -26.54 8.96 12.09
CA VAL A 219 -26.17 9.58 10.80
C VAL A 219 -24.73 10.12 10.86
N ILE A 220 -24.39 10.80 11.94
CA ILE A 220 -23.02 11.31 12.17
C ILE A 220 -22.01 10.16 12.21
N ALA A 221 -22.33 9.07 12.95
CA ALA A 221 -21.45 7.90 13.05
C ALA A 221 -21.22 7.22 11.70
N ILE A 222 -22.26 7.08 10.88
CA ILE A 222 -22.14 6.52 9.52
C ILE A 222 -21.27 7.41 8.62
N ILE A 223 -21.52 8.73 8.62
CA ILE A 223 -20.71 9.68 7.82
C ILE A 223 -19.25 9.64 8.28
N ALA A 224 -19.01 9.66 9.59
CA ALA A 224 -17.66 9.55 10.13
C ALA A 224 -16.98 8.22 9.77
N ALA A 225 -17.70 7.11 9.78
CA ALA A 225 -17.19 5.81 9.38
C ALA A 225 -16.79 5.82 7.89
N VAL A 226 -17.62 6.36 6.99
CA VAL A 226 -17.32 6.44 5.55
C VAL A 226 -16.09 7.32 5.29
N ILE A 227 -15.89 8.40 6.06
CA ILE A 227 -14.77 9.32 5.87
C ILE A 227 -13.50 8.81 6.56
N PHE A 228 -13.55 8.42 7.82
CA PHE A 228 -12.34 8.19 8.62
C PHE A 228 -11.89 6.73 8.64
N TYR A 229 -12.80 5.75 8.59
CA TYR A 229 -12.43 4.34 8.67
C TYR A 229 -11.50 3.89 7.54
N PRO A 230 -11.78 4.16 6.23
CA PRO A 230 -10.87 3.75 5.16
C PRO A 230 -9.52 4.47 5.24
N LEU A 231 -9.50 5.73 5.64
CA LEU A 231 -8.26 6.49 5.78
C LEU A 231 -7.37 5.94 6.90
N ILE A 232 -7.93 5.77 8.10
CA ILE A 232 -7.19 5.32 9.28
C ILE A 232 -6.71 3.88 9.10
N SER A 233 -7.60 2.98 8.64
CA SER A 233 -7.26 1.57 8.43
C SER A 233 -6.22 1.40 7.33
N THR A 234 -6.40 2.05 6.17
CA THR A 234 -5.45 1.95 5.05
C THR A 234 -4.11 2.56 5.41
N TYR A 235 -4.08 3.74 6.03
CA TYR A 235 -2.84 4.38 6.44
C TYR A 235 -2.09 3.55 7.49
N GLY A 236 -2.78 3.12 8.53
CA GLY A 236 -2.18 2.36 9.63
C GLY A 236 -1.64 1.00 9.19
N VAL A 237 -2.42 0.26 8.40
CA VAL A 237 -1.98 -1.02 7.82
C VAL A 237 -0.76 -0.80 6.93
N ASN A 238 -0.81 0.16 5.99
CA ASN A 238 0.32 0.44 5.10
C ASN A 238 1.58 0.86 5.86
N ALA A 239 1.46 1.64 6.93
CA ALA A 239 2.60 2.03 7.76
C ALA A 239 3.29 0.82 8.42
N ILE A 240 2.52 -0.22 8.79
CA ILE A 240 3.06 -1.45 9.39
C ILE A 240 3.70 -2.35 8.33
N ILE A 241 3.04 -2.56 7.18
CA ILE A 241 3.49 -3.53 6.18
C ILE A 241 4.53 -2.99 5.21
N ALA A 242 4.62 -1.66 5.02
CA ALA A 242 5.49 -1.03 4.02
C ALA A 242 6.95 -1.48 4.10
N LYS A 243 7.50 -1.56 5.31
CA LYS A 243 8.86 -2.04 5.55
C LYS A 243 9.06 -3.50 5.09
N GLY A 244 8.10 -4.38 5.43
CA GLY A 244 8.16 -5.78 5.02
C GLY A 244 8.00 -5.98 3.52
N LEU A 245 7.22 -5.11 2.89
CA LEU A 245 7.04 -5.12 1.46
C LEU A 245 8.33 -4.74 0.72
N GLN A 246 9.02 -3.67 1.14
CA GLN A 246 10.28 -3.23 0.55
C GLN A 246 11.41 -4.26 0.72
N GLU A 247 11.50 -4.90 1.89
CA GLU A 247 12.52 -5.91 2.19
C GLU A 247 12.37 -7.19 1.35
N ASN A 248 11.13 -7.58 1.04
CA ASN A 248 10.86 -8.90 0.46
C ASN A 248 10.58 -8.86 -1.05
N VAL A 249 9.92 -7.82 -1.58
CA VAL A 249 9.57 -7.80 -3.02
C VAL A 249 10.82 -7.72 -3.89
N GLY A 250 11.82 -6.95 -3.52
CA GLY A 250 13.09 -6.88 -4.22
C GLY A 250 13.82 -8.21 -4.30
N SER A 251 13.68 -9.08 -3.28
CA SER A 251 14.31 -10.41 -3.26
C SER A 251 13.55 -11.47 -4.07
N PHE A 252 12.23 -11.33 -4.23
CA PHE A 252 11.40 -12.30 -4.94
C PHE A 252 11.29 -12.05 -6.45
N THR A 253 11.39 -10.80 -6.89
CA THR A 253 11.18 -10.49 -8.31
C THR A 253 12.44 -10.71 -9.15
N GLY A 254 13.62 -10.90 -8.54
CA GLY A 254 14.88 -11.10 -9.25
C GLY A 254 15.22 -9.96 -10.24
N SER A 255 14.32 -9.01 -10.38
CA SER A 255 14.47 -7.81 -11.15
C SER A 255 14.59 -6.65 -10.19
N SER A 256 15.42 -5.69 -10.51
CA SER A 256 15.40 -4.34 -9.97
C SER A 256 14.06 -3.66 -10.27
N ALA A 257 12.95 -4.30 -9.88
CA ALA A 257 11.62 -3.79 -10.05
C ALA A 257 11.46 -2.60 -9.13
N TYR A 258 11.42 -1.46 -9.75
CA TYR A 258 11.35 -0.14 -9.19
C TYR A 258 12.69 0.43 -8.70
N VAL A 259 13.57 0.61 -9.61
CA VAL A 259 14.45 1.77 -9.55
C VAL A 259 13.60 2.95 -10.02
N ASP A 260 13.26 3.83 -9.08
CA ASP A 260 12.66 5.13 -9.40
C ASP A 260 13.59 5.77 -10.43
N LYS A 261 13.14 5.97 -11.67
CA LYS A 261 13.97 6.60 -12.73
C LYS A 261 14.62 7.89 -12.23
N GLU A 262 13.93 8.60 -11.34
CA GLU A 262 14.44 9.79 -10.67
C GLU A 262 15.53 9.46 -9.62
N PHE A 263 15.51 8.26 -9.06
CA PHE A 263 16.56 7.78 -8.15
C PHE A 263 17.76 7.26 -8.93
N GLU A 264 17.56 6.55 -10.06
CA GLU A 264 18.65 6.17 -10.98
C GLU A 264 19.35 7.41 -11.54
N GLU A 265 18.61 8.41 -12.04
CA GLU A 265 19.19 9.67 -12.48
C GLU A 265 19.95 10.41 -11.37
N LYS A 266 19.45 10.38 -10.13
CA LYS A 266 20.15 10.98 -8.98
C LYS A 266 21.38 10.19 -8.57
N VAL A 267 21.28 8.85 -8.58
CA VAL A 267 22.43 7.98 -8.30
C VAL A 267 23.46 8.09 -9.40
N GLU A 268 23.05 8.14 -10.66
CA GLU A 268 23.93 8.32 -11.81
C GLU A 268 24.66 9.68 -11.75
N LYS A 269 23.93 10.77 -11.45
CA LYS A 269 24.53 12.10 -11.22
C LYS A 269 25.48 12.15 -10.00
N ILE A 270 25.15 11.44 -8.92
CA ILE A 270 26.03 11.35 -7.73
C ILE A 270 27.27 10.51 -8.06
N VAL A 271 27.11 9.42 -8.82
CA VAL A 271 28.22 8.58 -9.26
C VAL A 271 29.11 9.33 -10.24
N GLU A 272 28.55 10.11 -11.18
CA GLU A 272 29.30 10.99 -12.06
C GLU A 272 30.02 12.11 -11.30
N GLN A 273 29.36 12.77 -10.35
CA GLN A 273 30.00 13.78 -9.49
C GLN A 273 31.14 13.19 -8.65
N GLN A 274 30.95 12.01 -8.06
CA GLN A 274 32.01 11.32 -7.32
C GLN A 274 33.14 10.80 -8.25
N ALA A 275 32.83 10.47 -9.49
CA ALA A 275 33.84 10.10 -10.48
C ALA A 275 34.67 11.32 -10.90
N VAL A 276 34.05 12.49 -11.07
CA VAL A 276 34.73 13.77 -11.34
C VAL A 276 35.58 14.22 -10.14
N GLU A 277 35.05 14.16 -8.90
CA GLU A 277 35.81 14.46 -7.68
C GLU A 277 36.98 13.50 -7.44
N ARG A 278 36.88 12.23 -7.86
CA ARG A 278 37.97 11.26 -7.81
C ARG A 278 38.97 11.40 -8.95
N ALA A 279 38.56 11.97 -10.07
CA ALA A 279 39.48 12.30 -11.17
C ALA A 279 40.44 13.46 -10.81
N ASP A 280 40.02 14.36 -9.93
CA ASP A 280 40.85 15.43 -9.37
C ASP A 280 41.83 14.95 -8.26
N SER A 281 41.64 13.75 -7.70
CA SER A 281 42.57 13.15 -6.77
C SER A 281 43.57 12.28 -7.51
N ASN A 282 44.81 12.65 -7.48
CA ASN A 282 46.11 12.14 -7.95
C ASN A 282 46.28 10.61 -8.20
N SER A 283 45.31 9.92 -8.80
CA SER A 283 45.38 8.49 -9.16
C SER A 283 45.50 8.32 -10.67
N ASP A 284 46.53 7.59 -11.13
CA ASP A 284 46.81 7.32 -12.56
C ASP A 284 45.69 6.51 -13.28
N TYR A 285 44.68 6.04 -12.56
CA TYR A 285 43.58 5.23 -13.12
C TYR A 285 42.24 5.57 -12.48
N VAL A 286 41.20 5.68 -13.30
CA VAL A 286 39.81 5.93 -12.90
C VAL A 286 38.93 4.75 -13.30
N PHE A 287 37.96 4.38 -12.43
CA PHE A 287 37.02 3.30 -12.68
C PHE A 287 35.76 3.88 -13.34
N VAL A 288 35.53 3.60 -14.63
CA VAL A 288 34.35 4.04 -15.38
C VAL A 288 33.64 2.79 -15.93
N ASN A 289 32.34 2.63 -15.62
CA ASN A 289 31.50 1.51 -16.07
C ASN A 289 32.11 0.12 -15.82
N GLY A 290 32.67 -0.08 -14.62
CA GLY A 290 33.26 -1.37 -14.23
C GLY A 290 34.61 -1.69 -14.87
N LYS A 291 35.22 -0.76 -15.61
CA LYS A 291 36.55 -0.88 -16.20
C LYS A 291 37.50 0.17 -15.67
N MET A 292 38.75 -0.23 -15.41
CA MET A 292 39.83 0.65 -15.00
C MET A 292 40.40 1.31 -16.25
N ILE A 293 40.29 2.65 -16.36
CA ILE A 293 40.76 3.44 -17.50
C ILE A 293 41.85 4.39 -16.97
N LYS A 294 42.95 4.55 -17.71
CA LYS A 294 44.04 5.44 -17.36
C LYS A 294 43.57 6.91 -17.41
N ASN A 295 43.84 7.66 -16.36
CA ASN A 295 43.43 9.06 -16.23
C ASN A 295 44.32 9.95 -17.09
N GLU A 296 43.85 10.28 -18.31
CA GLU A 296 44.61 11.10 -19.26
C GLU A 296 44.86 12.56 -18.83
N ALA A 297 44.09 13.05 -17.82
CA ALA A 297 44.28 14.39 -17.31
C ALA A 297 45.59 14.54 -16.50
N ASN A 298 46.03 13.49 -15.80
CA ASN A 298 47.28 13.50 -15.06
C ASN A 298 48.53 13.32 -15.94
N THR A 299 48.38 12.64 -17.07
CA THR A 299 49.52 12.44 -18.00
C THR A 299 49.95 13.75 -18.67
N LYS A 300 49.04 14.70 -18.90
CA LYS A 300 49.34 16.02 -19.46
C LYS A 300 49.95 17.03 -18.48
N SER A 301 49.81 16.83 -17.18
CA SER A 301 50.41 17.70 -16.18
C SER A 301 51.86 17.35 -15.89
N ILE A 302 52.23 16.08 -16.02
CA ILE A 302 53.61 15.59 -15.80
C ILE A 302 54.54 15.97 -16.98
N GLU A 303 54.03 16.00 -18.22
CA GLU A 303 54.81 16.46 -19.37
C GLU A 303 55.11 17.99 -19.38
N LYS A 304 54.30 18.80 -18.64
CA LYS A 304 54.53 20.27 -18.55
C LYS A 304 55.50 20.71 -17.48
N THR A 305 55.80 19.84 -16.50
CA THR A 305 56.71 20.15 -15.40
C THR A 305 58.13 19.58 -15.58
N GLY A 306 58.39 18.89 -16.67
CA GLY A 306 59.68 18.27 -17.01
C GLY A 306 60.50 19.03 -18.09
N LYS A 307 60.38 20.38 -18.17
CA LYS A 307 61.28 21.22 -18.95
C LYS A 307 61.84 22.35 -18.09
#